data_c4a6d5c47aa9e3cda7fb3269295a5dad
#
_entry.id   c4a6d5c47aa9e3cda7fb3269295a5dad
#
_cell.length_a   1.000
_cell.length_b   1.000
_cell.length_c   1.000
_cell.angle_alpha   90.00
_cell.angle_beta   90.00
_cell.angle_gamma   90.00
#
_symmetry.space_group_name_H-M   'P 1'
#
loop_
_entity.id
_entity.type
_entity.pdbx_description
1 polymer ?
#
loop_
_entity_poly.entity_id
_entity_poly.type
_entity_poly.pdbx_seq_one_letter_code
_entity_poly.pdbx_strand_id
1 'polypeptide(L)'
;MKIAVLSDTHIAQGSPLPERRSDIAQVLLLRAVHRLNRLIKPDMTVVLGDVIDDATAPDAPDLLRQAKETLALLTMPVIVIPGNHDGDVAAFYDIFDRPPEFVDVKGVRLAWFTDVQEPGWNATRTDADMQRMARSRAGWSGPIVVLQHVPIFLPGACDCPFNYTNADEVIAGMRRAGISLAISGHYHAGIDIVRADGLTTVIAPALCESSFSFLEVNVDCRGGSPSPPIAEVRRHHLRMPDELGLIDCHAHTQFAYCCENMEIGRAIALAKDFGLAGIRFTEHSGQLYFEEKTYWRAEFMQNGLAYPHGRQMRFDHYLQAAKDADVPAGCIGTEAECDFHGRPVLRPEDREKVSFVIGGLHVLPELMKPQRDPAKVADEFMAATDRFVRSGIEVLAHPFRIFRRNKLEAPAGLFEPVVRLLKENGVAAEINYHTNDPSPEFARLCIDMGVKLTFGSDSHNLYEIGEFSPHLDLLRRAGYDGEVRDVLAARGMRRST
;
A
#
# COMPACT_ATOMS: atom_id res chain seq x y z
N MET A 1 -0.08 -18.86 -13.18
CA MET A 1 -1.11 -17.87 -12.81
C MET A 1 -0.84 -17.40 -11.39
N LYS A 2 -0.84 -16.09 -11.16
CA LYS A 2 -0.65 -15.47 -9.85
C LYS A 2 -1.99 -14.99 -9.29
N ILE A 3 -2.38 -15.49 -8.13
CA ILE A 3 -3.63 -15.11 -7.43
C ILE A 3 -3.26 -14.37 -6.16
N ALA A 4 -3.81 -13.17 -5.93
CA ALA A 4 -3.81 -12.55 -4.63
C ALA A 4 -5.04 -12.99 -3.84
N VAL A 5 -4.86 -13.36 -2.59
CA VAL A 5 -5.91 -13.88 -1.72
C VAL A 5 -6.03 -12.97 -0.50
N LEU A 6 -7.13 -12.25 -0.40
CA LEU A 6 -7.55 -11.46 0.75
C LEU A 6 -8.67 -12.21 1.46
N SER A 7 -8.74 -12.13 2.78
CA SER A 7 -9.80 -12.73 3.57
C SER A 7 -9.97 -12.01 4.90
N ASP A 8 -11.14 -12.14 5.50
CA ASP A 8 -11.39 -11.77 6.89
C ASP A 8 -10.96 -10.31 7.17
N THR A 9 -11.54 -9.38 6.40
CA THR A 9 -11.29 -7.94 6.59
C THR A 9 -12.04 -7.39 7.79
N HIS A 10 -13.22 -7.90 8.11
CA HIS A 10 -14.03 -7.54 9.27
C HIS A 10 -14.17 -6.02 9.47
N ILE A 11 -14.54 -5.30 8.41
CA ILE A 11 -14.70 -3.84 8.48
C ILE A 11 -15.83 -3.48 9.44
N ALA A 12 -15.54 -2.57 10.40
CA ALA A 12 -16.53 -2.03 11.34
C ALA A 12 -16.13 -0.63 11.82
N GLN A 13 -17.04 0.10 12.48
CA GLN A 13 -16.75 1.41 13.08
C GLN A 13 -15.84 1.35 14.30
N GLY A 14 -15.67 0.17 14.91
CA GLY A 14 -14.81 -0.05 16.06
C GLY A 14 -14.24 -1.46 16.07
N SER A 15 -13.36 -1.75 17.02
CA SER A 15 -12.78 -3.08 17.18
C SER A 15 -13.47 -3.83 18.31
N PRO A 16 -14.25 -4.88 18.01
CA PRO A 16 -14.93 -5.67 19.05
C PRO A 16 -13.94 -6.49 19.90
N LEU A 17 -12.78 -6.83 19.31
CA LEU A 17 -11.68 -7.56 19.98
C LEU A 17 -10.38 -6.78 19.81
N PRO A 18 -9.50 -6.72 20.82
CA PRO A 18 -8.24 -5.96 20.73
C PRO A 18 -7.31 -6.42 19.61
N GLU A 19 -7.30 -7.70 19.28
CA GLU A 19 -6.48 -8.30 18.21
C GLU A 19 -7.05 -8.06 16.81
N ARG A 20 -8.38 -7.87 16.72
CA ARG A 20 -9.09 -7.64 15.46
C ARG A 20 -9.26 -6.14 15.21
N ARG A 21 -8.46 -5.59 14.34
CA ARG A 21 -8.41 -4.16 14.05
C ARG A 21 -9.45 -3.76 12.97
N SER A 22 -10.69 -4.05 13.27
CA SER A 22 -11.86 -3.70 12.43
C SER A 22 -11.98 -2.19 12.20
N ASP A 23 -11.53 -1.39 13.17
CA ASP A 23 -11.51 0.08 13.16
C ASP A 23 -10.61 0.68 12.05
N ILE A 24 -9.58 -0.05 11.60
CA ILE A 24 -8.69 0.36 10.53
C ILE A 24 -8.76 -0.57 9.31
N ALA A 25 -9.67 -1.54 9.31
CA ALA A 25 -9.75 -2.56 8.25
C ALA A 25 -9.97 -1.96 6.86
N GLN A 26 -10.73 -0.87 6.75
CA GLN A 26 -10.89 -0.13 5.49
C GLN A 26 -9.57 0.48 5.00
N VAL A 27 -8.73 0.98 5.90
CA VAL A 27 -7.39 1.49 5.58
C VAL A 27 -6.49 0.33 5.14
N LEU A 28 -6.58 -0.82 5.82
CA LEU A 28 -5.82 -2.03 5.46
C LEU A 28 -6.21 -2.57 4.08
N LEU A 29 -7.50 -2.62 3.78
CA LEU A 29 -8.01 -3.05 2.47
C LEU A 29 -7.49 -2.12 1.36
N LEU A 30 -7.58 -0.81 1.55
CA LEU A 30 -7.09 0.17 0.58
C LEU A 30 -5.57 0.06 0.39
N ARG A 31 -4.81 -0.13 1.48
CA ARG A 31 -3.37 -0.37 1.45
C ARG A 31 -3.03 -1.64 0.66
N ALA A 32 -3.77 -2.74 0.89
CA ALA A 32 -3.60 -3.98 0.13
C ALA A 32 -3.87 -3.76 -1.37
N VAL A 33 -4.96 -3.10 -1.73
CA VAL A 33 -5.34 -2.78 -3.12
C VAL A 33 -4.22 -1.99 -3.82
N HIS A 34 -3.69 -0.96 -3.18
CA HIS A 34 -2.60 -0.17 -3.76
C HIS A 34 -1.31 -0.96 -3.91
N ARG A 35 -0.97 -1.84 -2.94
CA ARG A 35 0.19 -2.74 -3.05
C ARG A 35 0.01 -3.75 -4.20
N LEU A 36 -1.18 -4.31 -4.35
CA LEU A 36 -1.51 -5.21 -5.44
C LEU A 36 -1.35 -4.54 -6.81
N ASN A 37 -1.90 -3.35 -6.98
CA ASN A 37 -1.82 -2.60 -8.23
C ASN A 37 -0.40 -2.18 -8.59
N ARG A 38 0.37 -1.71 -7.60
CA ARG A 38 1.69 -1.13 -7.84
C ARG A 38 2.81 -2.17 -7.93
N LEU A 39 2.86 -3.09 -6.98
CA LEU A 39 4.02 -3.95 -6.76
C LEU A 39 3.78 -5.39 -7.19
N ILE A 40 2.71 -6.03 -6.71
CA ILE A 40 2.51 -7.47 -6.89
C ILE A 40 1.96 -7.80 -8.26
N LYS A 41 0.99 -7.02 -8.74
CA LYS A 41 0.36 -7.17 -10.07
C LYS A 41 -0.08 -8.59 -10.35
N PRO A 42 -1.02 -9.16 -9.55
CA PRO A 42 -1.53 -10.50 -9.76
C PRO A 42 -2.38 -10.57 -11.04
N ASP A 43 -2.60 -11.80 -11.54
CA ASP A 43 -3.51 -12.04 -12.66
C ASP A 43 -4.98 -11.98 -12.23
N MET A 44 -5.23 -12.19 -10.92
CA MET A 44 -6.55 -12.24 -10.31
C MET A 44 -6.42 -11.91 -8.82
N THR A 45 -7.42 -11.24 -8.25
CA THR A 45 -7.60 -11.11 -6.80
C THR A 45 -8.85 -11.87 -6.37
N VAL A 46 -8.80 -12.56 -5.24
CA VAL A 46 -9.96 -13.18 -4.60
C VAL A 46 -10.11 -12.66 -3.18
N VAL A 47 -11.34 -12.39 -2.76
CA VAL A 47 -11.72 -12.03 -1.39
C VAL A 47 -12.64 -13.11 -0.86
N LEU A 48 -12.19 -13.81 0.17
CA LEU A 48 -12.78 -15.05 0.62
C LEU A 48 -13.69 -14.91 1.84
N GLY A 49 -14.44 -13.81 1.89
CA GLY A 49 -15.49 -13.59 2.88
C GLY A 49 -15.05 -12.88 4.14
N ASP A 50 -16.00 -12.70 5.02
CA ASP A 50 -15.91 -11.89 6.24
C ASP A 50 -15.39 -10.48 5.91
N VAL A 51 -16.07 -9.85 4.93
CA VAL A 51 -15.76 -8.49 4.48
C VAL A 51 -16.08 -7.47 5.57
N ILE A 52 -17.22 -7.65 6.23
CA ILE A 52 -17.64 -6.85 7.39
C ILE A 52 -17.68 -7.71 8.66
N ASP A 53 -17.67 -7.06 9.83
CA ASP A 53 -17.64 -7.77 11.11
C ASP A 53 -19.02 -8.25 11.57
N ASP A 54 -20.08 -7.52 11.25
CA ASP A 54 -21.45 -7.85 11.67
C ASP A 54 -22.49 -7.38 10.64
N ALA A 55 -23.10 -8.31 9.92
CA ALA A 55 -24.17 -8.02 8.97
C ALA A 55 -25.47 -7.52 9.60
N THR A 56 -25.63 -7.66 10.92
CA THR A 56 -26.82 -7.14 11.65
C THR A 56 -26.67 -5.68 12.06
N ALA A 57 -25.48 -5.11 11.93
CA ALA A 57 -25.22 -3.70 12.23
C ALA A 57 -25.99 -2.79 11.27
N PRO A 58 -26.55 -1.67 11.77
CA PRO A 58 -27.33 -0.75 10.92
C PRO A 58 -26.56 -0.18 9.72
N ASP A 59 -25.25 -0.05 9.82
CA ASP A 59 -24.34 0.48 8.80
C ASP A 59 -23.73 -0.61 7.90
N ALA A 60 -24.04 -1.90 8.13
CA ALA A 60 -23.50 -3.01 7.36
C ALA A 60 -23.62 -2.84 5.83
N PRO A 61 -24.76 -2.41 5.25
CA PRO A 61 -24.85 -2.18 3.80
C PRO A 61 -23.91 -1.08 3.30
N ASP A 62 -23.66 -0.04 4.10
CA ASP A 62 -22.77 1.06 3.74
C ASP A 62 -21.31 0.61 3.81
N LEU A 63 -20.93 -0.20 4.81
CA LEU A 63 -19.60 -0.78 4.92
C LEU A 63 -19.29 -1.72 3.74
N LEU A 64 -20.26 -2.57 3.32
CA LEU A 64 -20.11 -3.42 2.14
C LEU A 64 -19.95 -2.60 0.85
N ARG A 65 -20.69 -1.47 0.70
CA ARG A 65 -20.53 -0.57 -0.46
C ARG A 65 -19.15 0.08 -0.47
N GLN A 66 -18.66 0.56 0.68
CA GLN A 66 -17.32 1.13 0.81
C GLN A 66 -16.22 0.09 0.45
N ALA A 67 -16.38 -1.15 0.90
CA ALA A 67 -15.48 -2.24 0.51
C ALA A 67 -15.51 -2.49 -0.99
N LYS A 68 -16.71 -2.53 -1.61
CA LYS A 68 -16.87 -2.67 -3.07
C LYS A 68 -16.17 -1.54 -3.82
N GLU A 69 -16.37 -0.28 -3.40
CA GLU A 69 -15.72 0.88 -4.01
C GLU A 69 -14.19 0.78 -3.91
N THR A 70 -13.68 0.35 -2.77
CA THR A 70 -12.23 0.13 -2.60
C THR A 70 -11.71 -0.99 -3.51
N LEU A 71 -12.41 -2.12 -3.59
CA LEU A 71 -12.04 -3.23 -4.46
C LEU A 71 -12.17 -2.88 -5.95
N ALA A 72 -13.05 -1.96 -6.32
CA ALA A 72 -13.18 -1.45 -7.70
C ALA A 72 -11.93 -0.67 -8.18
N LEU A 73 -11.04 -0.26 -7.27
CA LEU A 73 -9.74 0.32 -7.63
C LEU A 73 -8.71 -0.70 -8.12
N LEU A 74 -8.97 -2.01 -7.96
CA LEU A 74 -8.10 -3.06 -8.48
C LEU A 74 -8.03 -3.00 -10.02
N THR A 75 -6.82 -3.11 -10.56
CA THR A 75 -6.57 -3.08 -12.01
C THR A 75 -6.67 -4.47 -12.68
N MET A 76 -6.87 -5.51 -11.89
CA MET A 76 -7.08 -6.89 -12.33
C MET A 76 -8.49 -7.37 -11.93
N PRO A 77 -9.01 -8.46 -12.53
CA PRO A 77 -10.30 -9.03 -12.13
C PRO A 77 -10.32 -9.44 -10.65
N VAL A 78 -11.50 -9.33 -10.04
CA VAL A 78 -11.73 -9.72 -8.64
C VAL A 78 -12.92 -10.66 -8.52
N ILE A 79 -12.80 -11.69 -7.68
CA ILE A 79 -13.91 -12.50 -7.18
C ILE A 79 -14.08 -12.17 -5.70
N VAL A 80 -15.32 -11.87 -5.29
CA VAL A 80 -15.66 -11.67 -3.89
C VAL A 80 -16.75 -12.67 -3.52
N ILE A 81 -16.52 -13.45 -2.48
CA ILE A 81 -17.53 -14.36 -1.93
C ILE A 81 -17.82 -13.96 -0.48
N PRO A 82 -19.06 -14.16 0.01
CA PRO A 82 -19.38 -13.89 1.42
C PRO A 82 -18.78 -14.94 2.35
N GLY A 83 -18.52 -14.52 3.60
CA GLY A 83 -18.25 -15.39 4.73
C GLY A 83 -19.45 -15.43 5.70
N ASN A 84 -19.25 -15.97 6.88
CA ASN A 84 -20.32 -16.12 7.86
C ASN A 84 -20.72 -14.81 8.58
N HIS A 85 -19.85 -13.80 8.59
CA HIS A 85 -20.13 -12.48 9.14
C HIS A 85 -20.86 -11.55 8.13
N ASP A 86 -20.87 -11.89 6.84
CA ASP A 86 -21.46 -11.05 5.78
C ASP A 86 -22.97 -11.21 5.62
N GLY A 87 -23.60 -12.10 6.38
CA GLY A 87 -25.04 -12.29 6.42
C GLY A 87 -25.62 -13.10 5.27
N ASP A 88 -26.83 -12.72 4.83
CA ASP A 88 -27.55 -13.45 3.78
C ASP A 88 -26.84 -13.31 2.41
N VAL A 89 -26.63 -14.45 1.74
CA VAL A 89 -25.91 -14.52 0.46
C VAL A 89 -26.62 -13.72 -0.65
N ALA A 90 -27.94 -13.66 -0.65
CA ALA A 90 -28.67 -12.89 -1.68
C ALA A 90 -28.49 -11.39 -1.42
N ALA A 91 -28.64 -10.95 -0.16
CA ALA A 91 -28.44 -9.55 0.24
C ALA A 91 -26.99 -9.09 -0.03
N PHE A 92 -26.01 -9.95 0.18
CA PHE A 92 -24.61 -9.68 -0.16
C PHE A 92 -24.44 -9.41 -1.67
N TYR A 93 -25.05 -10.25 -2.52
CA TYR A 93 -24.96 -10.10 -3.97
C TYR A 93 -25.94 -9.06 -4.55
N ASP A 94 -26.80 -8.44 -3.75
CA ASP A 94 -27.46 -7.19 -4.14
C ASP A 94 -26.48 -5.99 -4.14
N ILE A 95 -25.37 -6.12 -3.39
CA ILE A 95 -24.31 -5.10 -3.34
C ILE A 95 -23.13 -5.51 -4.24
N PHE A 96 -22.55 -6.68 -4.03
CA PHE A 96 -21.45 -7.20 -4.87
C PHE A 96 -21.97 -7.89 -6.13
N ASP A 97 -21.19 -7.84 -7.20
CA ASP A 97 -21.52 -8.58 -8.42
C ASP A 97 -21.30 -10.08 -8.18
N ARG A 98 -22.33 -10.89 -8.41
CA ARG A 98 -22.21 -12.34 -8.28
C ARG A 98 -21.31 -12.88 -9.40
N PRO A 99 -20.20 -13.60 -9.07
CA PRO A 99 -19.33 -14.14 -10.10
C PRO A 99 -20.05 -15.22 -10.95
N PRO A 100 -19.65 -15.44 -12.22
CA PRO A 100 -20.08 -16.60 -12.99
C PRO A 100 -19.79 -17.91 -12.24
N GLU A 101 -20.55 -18.98 -12.57
CA GLU A 101 -20.41 -20.30 -11.91
C GLU A 101 -18.95 -20.78 -11.88
N PHE A 102 -18.22 -20.52 -12.97
CA PHE A 102 -16.76 -20.74 -13.09
C PHE A 102 -16.12 -19.54 -13.76
N VAL A 103 -14.89 -19.23 -13.34
CA VAL A 103 -14.09 -18.12 -13.91
C VAL A 103 -12.78 -18.67 -14.44
N ASP A 104 -12.56 -18.53 -15.75
CA ASP A 104 -11.37 -19.06 -16.43
C ASP A 104 -10.35 -17.94 -16.68
N VAL A 105 -9.17 -18.03 -16.06
CA VAL A 105 -8.09 -17.04 -16.19
C VAL A 105 -6.76 -17.75 -16.41
N LYS A 106 -6.05 -17.38 -17.47
CA LYS A 106 -4.70 -17.90 -17.77
C LYS A 106 -4.56 -19.43 -17.70
N GLY A 107 -5.58 -20.15 -18.15
CA GLY A 107 -5.57 -21.61 -18.18
C GLY A 107 -5.89 -22.29 -16.84
N VAL A 108 -6.32 -21.54 -15.85
CA VAL A 108 -6.85 -22.04 -14.56
C VAL A 108 -8.33 -21.72 -14.48
N ARG A 109 -9.12 -22.70 -14.05
CA ARG A 109 -10.54 -22.51 -13.70
C ARG A 109 -10.68 -22.31 -12.21
N LEU A 110 -11.37 -21.23 -11.79
CA LEU A 110 -11.74 -20.96 -10.43
C LEU A 110 -13.21 -21.36 -10.23
N ALA A 111 -13.47 -22.23 -9.26
CA ALA A 111 -14.81 -22.68 -8.87
C ALA A 111 -15.03 -22.22 -7.43
N TRP A 112 -15.97 -21.30 -7.20
CA TRP A 112 -16.24 -20.73 -5.90
C TRP A 112 -17.52 -21.29 -5.27
N PHE A 113 -17.58 -21.34 -3.92
CA PHE A 113 -18.70 -21.88 -3.17
C PHE A 113 -19.04 -21.00 -1.99
N THR A 114 -20.36 -20.84 -1.72
CA THR A 114 -20.93 -20.27 -0.51
C THR A 114 -21.60 -21.39 0.24
N ASP A 115 -20.88 -22.00 1.16
CA ASP A 115 -21.30 -23.21 1.84
C ASP A 115 -22.23 -22.88 3.03
N VAL A 116 -23.04 -23.83 3.42
CA VAL A 116 -23.99 -23.67 4.53
C VAL A 116 -23.20 -23.75 5.86
N GLN A 117 -23.40 -22.73 6.69
CA GLN A 117 -22.78 -22.70 8.02
C GLN A 117 -23.36 -23.79 8.93
N GLU A 118 -22.49 -24.44 9.68
CA GLU A 118 -22.79 -25.48 10.66
C GLU A 118 -22.33 -25.07 12.08
N PRO A 119 -22.84 -25.72 13.13
CA PRO A 119 -22.41 -25.45 14.49
C PRO A 119 -20.89 -25.55 14.67
N GLY A 120 -20.33 -24.69 15.52
CA GLY A 120 -18.89 -24.64 15.79
C GLY A 120 -18.10 -23.98 14.69
N TRP A 121 -18.74 -23.10 13.89
CA TRP A 121 -18.13 -22.36 12.79
C TRP A 121 -17.60 -23.26 11.66
N ASN A 122 -18.19 -24.44 11.54
CA ASN A 122 -17.96 -25.39 10.46
C ASN A 122 -18.86 -25.08 9.26
N ALA A 123 -18.69 -25.83 8.15
CA ALA A 123 -19.56 -25.75 6.99
C ALA A 123 -20.01 -27.13 6.52
N THR A 124 -21.02 -27.14 5.65
CA THR A 124 -21.40 -28.32 4.87
C THR A 124 -21.63 -27.91 3.42
N ARG A 125 -21.20 -28.77 2.47
CA ARG A 125 -21.45 -28.55 1.05
C ARG A 125 -22.66 -29.34 0.63
N THR A 126 -23.65 -28.66 0.04
CA THR A 126 -24.91 -29.24 -0.40
C THR A 126 -24.70 -30.19 -1.60
N ASP A 127 -25.67 -31.12 -1.80
CA ASP A 127 -25.66 -32.01 -2.98
C ASP A 127 -25.68 -31.22 -4.30
N ALA A 128 -26.39 -30.08 -4.35
CA ALA A 128 -26.42 -29.20 -5.52
C ALA A 128 -25.04 -28.64 -5.83
N ASP A 129 -24.29 -28.20 -4.81
CA ASP A 129 -22.94 -27.69 -4.97
C ASP A 129 -21.91 -28.81 -5.22
N MET A 130 -22.13 -30.01 -4.69
CA MET A 130 -21.35 -31.20 -5.07
C MET A 130 -21.50 -31.51 -6.55
N GLN A 131 -22.74 -31.44 -7.09
CA GLN A 131 -22.98 -31.60 -8.53
C GLN A 131 -22.34 -30.48 -9.35
N ARG A 132 -22.43 -29.22 -8.89
CA ARG A 132 -21.79 -28.08 -9.52
C ARG A 132 -20.27 -28.27 -9.57
N MET A 133 -19.66 -28.71 -8.46
CA MET A 133 -18.24 -29.04 -8.38
C MET A 133 -17.84 -30.12 -9.40
N ALA A 134 -18.64 -31.16 -9.54
CA ALA A 134 -18.41 -32.21 -10.56
C ALA A 134 -18.47 -31.64 -12.00
N ARG A 135 -19.42 -30.73 -12.26
CA ARG A 135 -19.56 -30.07 -13.58
C ARG A 135 -18.37 -29.17 -13.92
N SER A 136 -17.59 -28.71 -12.93
CA SER A 136 -16.45 -27.81 -13.16
C SER A 136 -15.39 -28.44 -14.10
N ARG A 137 -15.32 -29.77 -14.18
CA ARG A 137 -14.41 -30.49 -15.05
C ARG A 137 -14.94 -30.63 -16.49
N ALA A 138 -16.25 -30.46 -16.72
CA ALA A 138 -16.83 -30.66 -18.04
C ALA A 138 -16.23 -29.70 -19.08
N GLY A 139 -15.63 -30.25 -20.13
CA GLY A 139 -14.99 -29.48 -21.20
C GLY A 139 -13.71 -28.73 -20.78
N TRP A 140 -13.16 -29.03 -19.60
CA TRP A 140 -11.98 -28.37 -19.06
C TRP A 140 -10.85 -29.36 -18.76
N SER A 141 -9.66 -29.14 -19.32
CA SER A 141 -8.48 -30.00 -19.12
C SER A 141 -7.41 -29.37 -18.20
N GLY A 142 -7.48 -28.07 -17.94
CA GLY A 142 -6.53 -27.36 -17.08
C GLY A 142 -6.76 -27.58 -15.58
N PRO A 143 -5.92 -26.96 -14.73
CA PRO A 143 -6.10 -26.93 -13.30
C PRO A 143 -7.44 -26.29 -12.89
N ILE A 144 -8.02 -26.80 -11.80
CA ILE A 144 -9.20 -26.21 -11.15
C ILE A 144 -8.82 -25.89 -9.71
N VAL A 145 -9.12 -24.67 -9.28
CA VAL A 145 -8.95 -24.17 -7.91
C VAL A 145 -10.33 -23.96 -7.33
N VAL A 146 -10.56 -24.54 -6.16
CA VAL A 146 -11.79 -24.30 -5.37
C VAL A 146 -11.55 -23.14 -4.42
N LEU A 147 -12.49 -22.20 -4.42
CA LEU A 147 -12.51 -21.01 -3.53
C LEU A 147 -13.72 -21.12 -2.60
N GLN A 148 -13.51 -20.95 -1.33
CA GLN A 148 -14.55 -21.00 -0.29
C GLN A 148 -14.12 -20.24 0.94
N HIS A 149 -15.06 -19.92 1.85
CA HIS A 149 -14.71 -19.22 3.07
C HIS A 149 -14.14 -20.21 4.12
N VAL A 150 -14.92 -21.20 4.56
CA VAL A 150 -14.46 -22.17 5.55
C VAL A 150 -13.41 -23.14 4.97
N PRO A 151 -12.34 -23.46 5.72
CA PRO A 151 -11.30 -24.39 5.27
C PRO A 151 -11.82 -25.79 4.99
N ILE A 152 -11.19 -26.48 4.03
CA ILE A 152 -11.41 -27.91 3.77
C ILE A 152 -10.09 -28.66 3.72
N PHE A 153 -9.97 -29.70 4.51
CA PHE A 153 -8.80 -30.58 4.55
C PHE A 153 -9.18 -31.95 5.12
N LEU A 154 -8.33 -32.93 4.93
CA LEU A 154 -8.50 -34.25 5.55
C LEU A 154 -8.42 -34.12 7.08
N PRO A 155 -9.33 -34.74 7.83
CA PRO A 155 -9.30 -34.72 9.28
C PRO A 155 -7.91 -35.09 9.83
N GLY A 156 -7.36 -34.24 10.71
CA GLY A 156 -6.03 -34.42 11.30
C GLY A 156 -4.85 -33.98 10.43
N ALA A 157 -5.07 -33.41 9.25
CA ALA A 157 -3.98 -32.92 8.40
C ALA A 157 -3.34 -31.62 8.89
N CYS A 158 -4.03 -30.85 9.74
CA CYS A 158 -3.52 -29.63 10.38
C CYS A 158 -4.30 -29.32 11.65
N ASP A 159 -3.81 -28.33 12.41
CA ASP A 159 -4.39 -27.94 13.73
C ASP A 159 -5.56 -26.93 13.60
N CYS A 160 -6.04 -26.64 12.39
CA CYS A 160 -7.21 -25.78 12.22
C CYS A 160 -8.45 -26.45 12.88
N PRO A 161 -9.20 -25.72 13.74
CA PRO A 161 -10.37 -26.30 14.41
C PRO A 161 -11.62 -26.35 13.53
N PHE A 162 -11.61 -25.68 12.37
CA PHE A 162 -12.75 -25.51 11.47
C PHE A 162 -12.59 -26.38 10.23
N ASN A 163 -13.65 -27.06 9.83
CA ASN A 163 -13.68 -27.91 8.65
C ASN A 163 -15.11 -28.08 8.13
N TYR A 164 -15.27 -28.88 7.12
CA TYR A 164 -16.59 -29.33 6.65
C TYR A 164 -17.07 -30.54 7.46
N THR A 165 -18.35 -30.56 7.83
CA THR A 165 -18.99 -31.72 8.48
C THR A 165 -19.06 -32.92 7.55
N ASN A 166 -19.09 -32.67 6.22
CA ASN A 166 -19.01 -33.70 5.18
C ASN A 166 -17.68 -33.64 4.40
N ALA A 167 -16.56 -33.36 5.08
CA ALA A 167 -15.25 -33.16 4.46
C ALA A 167 -14.82 -34.36 3.58
N ASP A 168 -15.01 -35.59 4.06
CA ASP A 168 -14.63 -36.80 3.30
C ASP A 168 -15.34 -36.90 1.96
N GLU A 169 -16.64 -36.57 1.93
CA GLU A 169 -17.46 -36.60 0.70
C GLU A 169 -17.03 -35.52 -0.27
N VAL A 170 -16.80 -34.28 0.23
CA VAL A 170 -16.34 -33.14 -0.57
C VAL A 170 -14.97 -33.44 -1.17
N ILE A 171 -14.01 -33.93 -0.37
CA ILE A 171 -12.66 -34.24 -0.83
C ILE A 171 -12.70 -35.39 -1.85
N ALA A 172 -13.52 -36.43 -1.62
CA ALA A 172 -13.71 -37.49 -2.60
C ALA A 172 -14.31 -36.95 -3.92
N GLY A 173 -15.24 -35.99 -3.83
CA GLY A 173 -15.79 -35.29 -4.99
C GLY A 173 -14.74 -34.46 -5.73
N MET A 174 -13.91 -33.72 -5.02
CA MET A 174 -12.79 -32.96 -5.58
C MET A 174 -11.84 -33.89 -6.36
N ARG A 175 -11.46 -35.00 -5.77
CA ARG A 175 -10.58 -36.01 -6.45
C ARG A 175 -11.20 -36.53 -7.72
N ARG A 176 -12.49 -36.92 -7.69
CA ARG A 176 -13.20 -37.37 -8.89
C ARG A 176 -13.23 -36.31 -9.99
N ALA A 177 -13.35 -35.05 -9.64
CA ALA A 177 -13.29 -33.93 -10.58
C ALA A 177 -11.85 -33.51 -10.95
N GLY A 178 -10.81 -34.19 -10.42
CA GLY A 178 -9.42 -33.86 -10.65
C GLY A 178 -9.04 -32.48 -10.08
N ILE A 179 -9.67 -32.07 -8.97
CA ILE A 179 -9.38 -30.84 -8.23
C ILE A 179 -8.40 -31.19 -7.12
N SER A 180 -7.29 -30.47 -7.07
CA SER A 180 -6.20 -30.72 -6.13
C SER A 180 -5.79 -29.50 -5.30
N LEU A 181 -6.46 -28.34 -5.50
CA LEU A 181 -6.18 -27.11 -4.76
C LEU A 181 -7.48 -26.46 -4.27
N ALA A 182 -7.55 -26.24 -2.97
CA ALA A 182 -8.57 -25.42 -2.30
C ALA A 182 -7.93 -24.21 -1.62
N ILE A 183 -8.55 -23.06 -1.73
CA ILE A 183 -8.12 -21.81 -1.05
C ILE A 183 -9.31 -21.30 -0.23
N SER A 184 -9.06 -20.99 1.03
CA SER A 184 -10.07 -20.53 2.01
C SER A 184 -9.54 -19.41 2.89
N GLY A 185 -10.41 -18.86 3.72
CA GLY A 185 -10.14 -17.92 4.81
C GLY A 185 -10.56 -18.49 6.17
N HIS A 186 -11.32 -17.70 6.94
CA HIS A 186 -12.00 -18.07 8.19
C HIS A 186 -11.07 -18.40 9.38
N TYR A 187 -9.99 -19.09 9.17
CA TYR A 187 -9.00 -19.36 10.21
C TYR A 187 -7.96 -18.25 10.23
N HIS A 188 -8.15 -17.27 11.08
CA HIS A 188 -7.43 -15.98 11.08
C HIS A 188 -5.91 -16.10 11.13
N ALA A 189 -5.36 -17.14 11.80
CA ALA A 189 -3.92 -17.40 11.77
C ALA A 189 -3.39 -17.74 10.37
N GLY A 190 -4.26 -18.29 9.51
CA GLY A 190 -3.91 -18.80 8.21
C GLY A 190 -2.94 -19.97 8.24
N ILE A 191 -2.93 -20.76 7.19
CA ILE A 191 -1.93 -21.83 6.97
C ILE A 191 -1.51 -21.78 5.52
N ASP A 192 -0.24 -21.50 5.25
CA ASP A 192 0.23 -21.23 3.89
C ASP A 192 0.06 -22.46 2.97
N ILE A 193 0.38 -23.66 3.43
CA ILE A 193 0.18 -24.89 2.65
C ILE A 193 -0.04 -26.10 3.57
N VAL A 194 -1.13 -26.82 3.32
CA VAL A 194 -1.36 -28.19 3.83
C VAL A 194 -1.40 -29.14 2.63
N ARG A 195 -0.61 -30.22 2.67
CA ARG A 195 -0.64 -31.26 1.63
C ARG A 195 -0.95 -32.59 2.25
N ALA A 196 -2.05 -33.18 1.86
CA ALA A 196 -2.47 -34.49 2.33
C ALA A 196 -3.20 -35.24 1.21
N ASP A 197 -2.75 -36.45 0.92
CA ASP A 197 -3.40 -37.41 0.00
C ASP A 197 -3.84 -36.81 -1.34
N GLY A 198 -2.93 -36.03 -1.97
CA GLY A 198 -3.14 -35.41 -3.28
C GLY A 198 -3.95 -34.12 -3.29
N LEU A 199 -4.48 -33.67 -2.13
CA LEU A 199 -5.08 -32.35 -1.97
C LEU A 199 -4.06 -31.37 -1.40
N THR A 200 -4.03 -30.16 -1.94
CA THR A 200 -3.34 -28.99 -1.38
C THR A 200 -4.41 -28.03 -0.88
N THR A 201 -4.31 -27.62 0.37
CA THR A 201 -5.17 -26.59 0.97
C THR A 201 -4.32 -25.39 1.36
N VAL A 202 -4.82 -24.19 1.07
CA VAL A 202 -4.24 -22.90 1.46
C VAL A 202 -5.31 -22.16 2.27
N ILE A 203 -4.94 -21.66 3.44
CA ILE A 203 -5.85 -20.91 4.32
C ILE A 203 -5.25 -19.51 4.48
N ALA A 204 -5.94 -18.50 3.95
CA ALA A 204 -5.50 -17.13 4.06
C ALA A 204 -5.64 -16.61 5.50
N PRO A 205 -4.68 -15.82 5.99
CA PRO A 205 -4.79 -15.14 7.28
C PRO A 205 -5.80 -14.01 7.21
N ALA A 206 -6.33 -13.61 8.38
CA ALA A 206 -7.17 -12.42 8.47
C ALA A 206 -6.38 -11.15 8.16
N LEU A 207 -6.94 -10.33 7.26
CA LEU A 207 -6.32 -9.04 6.91
C LEU A 207 -6.37 -8.04 8.08
N CYS A 208 -7.39 -8.12 8.92
CA CYS A 208 -7.61 -7.22 10.06
C CYS A 208 -6.77 -7.54 11.30
N GLU A 209 -6.03 -8.64 11.32
CA GLU A 209 -5.20 -9.02 12.47
C GLU A 209 -3.71 -8.78 12.18
N SER A 210 -2.94 -8.41 13.20
CA SER A 210 -1.48 -8.23 13.07
C SER A 210 -0.82 -9.56 12.63
N SER A 211 0.06 -9.58 11.63
CA SER A 211 0.71 -8.45 10.94
C SER A 211 0.01 -7.97 9.67
N PHE A 212 -1.33 -8.03 9.60
CA PHE A 212 -2.13 -7.54 8.48
C PHE A 212 -1.69 -8.17 7.16
N SER A 213 -2.01 -9.44 7.00
CA SER A 213 -1.39 -10.24 5.95
C SER A 213 -2.39 -10.70 4.90
N PHE A 214 -1.90 -10.91 3.69
CA PHE A 214 -2.60 -11.58 2.61
C PHE A 214 -1.64 -12.52 1.87
N LEU A 215 -2.17 -13.40 1.02
CA LEU A 215 -1.35 -14.37 0.30
C LEU A 215 -1.23 -14.04 -1.20
N GLU A 216 -0.09 -14.38 -1.77
CA GLU A 216 0.14 -14.56 -3.19
C GLU A 216 0.28 -16.06 -3.46
N VAL A 217 -0.61 -16.62 -4.27
CA VAL A 217 -0.62 -18.03 -4.64
C VAL A 217 -0.27 -18.17 -6.13
N ASN A 218 0.84 -18.83 -6.40
CA ASN A 218 1.28 -19.09 -7.77
C ASN A 218 0.86 -20.50 -8.21
N VAL A 219 -0.05 -20.59 -9.16
CA VAL A 219 -0.54 -21.85 -9.74
C VAL A 219 0.24 -22.13 -11.03
N ASP A 220 0.97 -23.25 -11.08
CA ASP A 220 1.67 -23.66 -12.30
C ASP A 220 0.68 -24.31 -13.29
N CYS A 221 0.63 -23.72 -14.48
CA CYS A 221 -0.23 -24.18 -15.58
C CYS A 221 0.56 -24.99 -16.63
N ARG A 222 1.88 -25.17 -16.43
CA ARG A 222 2.77 -25.85 -17.37
C ARG A 222 2.78 -27.37 -17.09
N GLY A 223 2.12 -28.11 -17.89
CA GLY A 223 2.26 -29.57 -17.93
C GLY A 223 0.92 -30.28 -17.90
N GLY A 224 0.60 -31.01 -18.99
CA GLY A 224 -0.49 -32.00 -19.05
C GLY A 224 -0.27 -33.21 -18.12
N SER A 225 0.39 -33.05 -17.01
CA SER A 225 0.60 -34.03 -15.96
C SER A 225 -0.58 -33.99 -14.98
N PRO A 226 -1.10 -35.15 -14.54
CA PRO A 226 -2.10 -35.24 -13.48
C PRO A 226 -1.55 -34.86 -12.09
N SER A 227 -0.29 -34.44 -12.00
CA SER A 227 0.29 -33.92 -10.73
C SER A 227 -0.41 -32.64 -10.29
N PRO A 228 -0.69 -32.48 -8.99
CA PRO A 228 -1.36 -31.29 -8.49
C PRO A 228 -0.57 -30.04 -8.90
N PRO A 229 -1.26 -28.93 -9.26
CA PRO A 229 -0.59 -27.68 -9.55
C PRO A 229 0.28 -27.33 -8.34
N ILE A 230 1.57 -27.10 -8.57
CA ILE A 230 2.48 -26.70 -7.50
C ILE A 230 2.05 -25.28 -7.10
N ALA A 231 1.39 -25.15 -5.97
CA ALA A 231 1.12 -23.84 -5.40
C ALA A 231 2.39 -23.40 -4.65
N GLU A 232 3.05 -22.40 -5.15
CA GLU A 232 3.98 -21.60 -4.35
C GLU A 232 3.14 -20.53 -3.65
N VAL A 233 3.24 -20.47 -2.32
CA VAL A 233 2.52 -19.50 -1.52
C VAL A 233 3.52 -18.54 -0.90
N ARG A 234 3.24 -17.25 -1.01
CA ARG A 234 4.01 -16.19 -0.36
C ARG A 234 3.06 -15.33 0.48
N ARG A 235 3.37 -15.16 1.76
CA ARG A 235 2.66 -14.27 2.66
C ARG A 235 3.23 -12.86 2.54
N HIS A 236 2.35 -11.89 2.34
CA HIS A 236 2.67 -10.47 2.31
C HIS A 236 2.12 -9.80 3.56
N HIS A 237 2.98 -9.08 4.27
CA HIS A 237 2.61 -8.32 5.46
C HIS A 237 2.45 -6.85 5.11
N LEU A 238 1.33 -6.23 5.50
CA LEU A 238 1.12 -4.79 5.34
C LEU A 238 1.87 -3.97 6.40
N ARG A 239 2.26 -4.61 7.48
CA ARG A 239 3.10 -4.08 8.53
C ARG A 239 4.59 -4.24 8.16
N MET A 240 5.41 -3.23 8.46
CA MET A 240 6.87 -3.33 8.33
C MET A 240 7.45 -4.10 9.52
N PRO A 241 8.55 -4.86 9.34
CA PRO A 241 9.26 -5.51 10.42
C PRO A 241 9.84 -4.49 11.41
N ASP A 242 9.58 -4.66 12.71
CA ASP A 242 10.02 -3.73 13.76
C ASP A 242 11.55 -3.62 13.85
N GLU A 243 12.26 -4.71 13.56
CA GLU A 243 13.72 -4.78 13.60
C GLU A 243 14.40 -3.86 12.58
N LEU A 244 13.69 -3.47 11.53
CA LEU A 244 14.21 -2.50 10.56
C LEU A 244 14.29 -1.08 11.15
N GLY A 245 13.49 -0.78 12.17
CA GLY A 245 13.48 0.50 12.85
C GLY A 245 13.18 1.68 11.93
N LEU A 246 12.32 1.47 10.91
CA LEU A 246 12.01 2.46 9.87
C LEU A 246 11.25 3.65 10.43
N ILE A 247 11.58 4.83 9.91
CA ILE A 247 10.88 6.09 10.20
C ILE A 247 10.32 6.62 8.89
N ASP A 248 9.05 7.00 8.90
CA ASP A 248 8.49 7.76 7.79
C ASP A 248 8.98 9.21 7.91
N CYS A 249 9.81 9.63 6.96
CA CYS A 249 10.47 10.93 7.00
C CYS A 249 9.71 12.03 6.25
N HIS A 250 8.57 11.69 5.63
CA HIS A 250 7.76 12.63 4.86
C HIS A 250 6.28 12.24 4.94
N ALA A 251 5.53 12.95 5.74
CA ALA A 251 4.09 12.77 5.88
C ALA A 251 3.40 14.13 6.00
N HIS A 252 2.27 14.30 5.32
CA HIS A 252 1.43 15.48 5.42
C HIS A 252 0.38 15.34 6.52
N THR A 253 -0.40 16.39 6.73
CA THR A 253 -1.38 16.49 7.79
C THR A 253 -2.71 17.03 7.25
N GLN A 254 -3.69 17.22 8.12
CA GLN A 254 -4.95 17.89 7.79
C GLN A 254 -4.80 19.34 7.30
N PHE A 255 -3.60 19.91 7.33
CA PHE A 255 -3.33 21.26 6.84
C PHE A 255 -3.02 21.32 5.35
N ALA A 256 -2.66 20.21 4.71
CA ALA A 256 -2.46 20.17 3.27
C ALA A 256 -3.80 20.17 2.52
N TYR A 257 -3.91 21.03 1.50
CA TYR A 257 -5.08 21.05 0.60
C TYR A 257 -5.25 19.79 -0.23
N CYS A 258 -4.17 19.03 -0.42
CA CYS A 258 -4.14 17.79 -1.17
C CYS A 258 -4.41 16.55 -0.31
N CYS A 259 -4.53 16.69 1.01
CA CYS A 259 -4.83 15.56 1.90
C CYS A 259 -6.30 15.17 1.83
N GLU A 260 -6.54 13.84 1.82
CA GLU A 260 -7.88 13.27 1.77
C GLU A 260 -8.45 13.01 3.18
N ASN A 261 -7.66 12.36 4.05
CA ASN A 261 -8.13 11.93 5.37
C ASN A 261 -7.03 11.92 6.44
N MET A 262 -5.93 12.64 6.18
CA MET A 262 -4.83 12.73 7.15
C MET A 262 -5.25 13.54 8.38
N GLU A 263 -4.87 13.00 9.55
CA GLU A 263 -5.00 13.66 10.85
C GLU A 263 -3.80 13.20 11.70
N ILE A 264 -3.13 14.14 12.39
CA ILE A 264 -1.85 13.90 13.06
C ILE A 264 -1.94 12.74 14.06
N GLY A 265 -2.94 12.72 14.94
CA GLY A 265 -3.09 11.70 15.97
C GLY A 265 -3.33 10.30 15.37
N ARG A 266 -4.19 10.21 14.36
CA ARG A 266 -4.44 8.96 13.62
C ARG A 266 -3.20 8.50 12.87
N ALA A 267 -2.44 9.42 12.27
CA ALA A 267 -1.22 9.10 11.56
C ALA A 267 -0.15 8.50 12.50
N ILE A 268 -0.01 9.05 13.72
CA ILE A 268 0.90 8.52 14.75
C ILE A 268 0.48 7.10 15.15
N ALA A 269 -0.81 6.88 15.41
CA ALA A 269 -1.33 5.57 15.79
C ALA A 269 -1.07 4.53 14.69
N LEU A 270 -1.40 4.86 13.44
CA LEU A 270 -1.18 3.98 12.28
C LEU A 270 0.30 3.73 12.00
N ALA A 271 1.17 4.71 12.17
CA ALA A 271 2.61 4.51 12.03
C ALA A 271 3.11 3.42 12.98
N LYS A 272 2.64 3.43 14.24
CA LYS A 272 2.94 2.38 15.21
C LYS A 272 2.35 1.02 14.80
N ASP A 273 1.08 0.98 14.40
CA ASP A 273 0.42 -0.24 13.97
C ASP A 273 1.09 -0.85 12.73
N PHE A 274 1.61 0.00 11.83
CA PHE A 274 2.36 -0.43 10.65
C PHE A 274 3.84 -0.74 10.92
N GLY A 275 4.29 -0.79 12.19
CA GLY A 275 5.63 -1.22 12.58
C GLY A 275 6.71 -0.18 12.35
N LEU A 276 6.37 1.09 12.31
CA LEU A 276 7.35 2.15 12.20
C LEU A 276 7.90 2.55 13.57
N ALA A 277 9.17 2.88 13.63
CA ALA A 277 9.80 3.44 14.80
C ALA A 277 9.42 4.92 15.02
N GLY A 278 8.80 5.57 14.03
CA GLY A 278 8.29 6.93 14.11
C GLY A 278 7.78 7.44 12.77
N ILE A 279 7.19 8.63 12.84
CA ILE A 279 6.71 9.41 11.69
C ILE A 279 7.12 10.86 11.88
N ARG A 280 7.49 11.53 10.79
CA ARG A 280 7.86 12.94 10.74
C ARG A 280 6.86 13.68 9.85
N PHE A 281 6.34 14.77 10.38
CA PHE A 281 5.41 15.62 9.66
C PHE A 281 6.17 16.75 8.95
N THR A 282 5.89 16.91 7.66
CA THR A 282 6.59 17.83 6.76
C THR A 282 5.60 18.59 5.89
N GLU A 283 4.76 19.37 6.51
CA GLU A 283 3.69 20.07 5.81
C GLU A 283 4.22 21.03 4.73
N HIS A 284 3.50 21.17 3.63
CA HIS A 284 3.83 22.10 2.54
C HIS A 284 3.88 23.55 3.02
N SER A 285 5.05 24.18 2.95
CA SER A 285 5.20 25.58 3.40
C SER A 285 4.35 26.55 2.61
N GLY A 286 4.24 26.36 1.30
CA GLY A 286 3.41 27.21 0.45
C GLY A 286 1.92 27.11 0.78
N GLN A 287 1.43 25.91 1.15
CA GLN A 287 0.04 25.73 1.57
C GLN A 287 -0.24 26.32 2.96
N LEU A 288 0.78 26.51 3.77
CA LEU A 288 0.67 27.18 5.05
C LEU A 288 0.70 28.71 4.92
N TYR A 289 1.29 29.25 3.85
CA TYR A 289 1.44 30.70 3.63
C TYR A 289 0.45 31.30 2.66
N PHE A 290 -0.09 30.50 1.74
CA PHE A 290 -0.97 31.01 0.67
C PHE A 290 -2.32 30.28 0.69
N GLU A 291 -3.36 31.01 0.30
CA GLU A 291 -4.68 30.46 0.09
C GLU A 291 -4.65 29.39 -1.02
N GLU A 292 -5.53 28.43 -0.93
CA GLU A 292 -5.61 27.28 -1.82
C GLU A 292 -5.56 27.65 -3.31
N LYS A 293 -6.36 28.64 -3.73
CA LYS A 293 -6.42 29.11 -5.11
C LYS A 293 -5.08 29.68 -5.59
N THR A 294 -4.40 30.45 -4.75
CA THR A 294 -3.07 31.04 -5.07
C THR A 294 -2.03 29.94 -5.18
N TYR A 295 -2.07 28.96 -4.26
CA TYR A 295 -1.17 27.82 -4.27
C TYR A 295 -1.32 26.99 -5.56
N TRP A 296 -2.53 26.53 -5.89
CA TRP A 296 -2.75 25.68 -7.06
C TRP A 296 -2.46 26.36 -8.41
N ARG A 297 -2.51 27.68 -8.46
CA ARG A 297 -2.12 28.45 -9.64
C ARG A 297 -0.62 28.74 -9.72
N ALA A 298 0.14 28.35 -8.69
CA ALA A 298 1.57 28.63 -8.58
C ALA A 298 1.92 30.12 -8.73
N GLU A 299 0.98 31.02 -8.38
CA GLU A 299 1.12 32.48 -8.59
C GLU A 299 2.30 33.07 -7.82
N PHE A 300 2.63 32.49 -6.66
CA PHE A 300 3.73 32.92 -5.82
C PHE A 300 5.12 32.47 -6.28
N MET A 301 5.22 31.50 -7.19
CA MET A 301 6.50 30.88 -7.54
C MET A 301 7.53 31.85 -8.14
N GLN A 302 7.10 32.91 -8.83
CA GLN A 302 8.00 33.93 -9.36
C GLN A 302 8.61 34.82 -8.26
N ASN A 303 7.83 35.14 -7.24
CA ASN A 303 8.21 36.10 -6.20
C ASN A 303 8.47 35.44 -4.84
N GLY A 304 8.18 34.13 -4.69
CA GLY A 304 8.27 33.40 -3.43
C GLY A 304 7.45 34.10 -2.35
N LEU A 305 8.02 34.24 -1.18
CA LEU A 305 7.40 34.94 -0.03
C LEU A 305 7.10 36.44 -0.27
N ALA A 306 7.66 37.05 -1.30
CA ALA A 306 7.36 38.45 -1.62
C ALA A 306 6.04 38.61 -2.41
N TYR A 307 5.39 37.52 -2.83
CA TYR A 307 4.09 37.59 -3.50
C TYR A 307 3.02 38.18 -2.60
N PRO A 308 2.33 39.28 -2.99
CA PRO A 308 1.55 40.09 -2.07
C PRO A 308 0.11 39.61 -1.84
N HIS A 309 -0.41 38.69 -2.71
CA HIS A 309 -1.82 38.32 -2.73
C HIS A 309 -2.08 36.92 -2.15
N GLY A 310 -3.31 36.66 -1.76
CA GLY A 310 -3.76 35.32 -1.33
C GLY A 310 -2.96 34.74 -0.17
N ARG A 311 -2.53 35.59 0.78
CA ARG A 311 -1.74 35.19 1.93
C ARG A 311 -2.61 34.70 3.07
N GLN A 312 -2.09 33.70 3.76
CA GLN A 312 -2.60 33.24 5.05
C GLN A 312 -1.44 32.85 5.98
N MET A 313 -1.77 32.62 7.23
CA MET A 313 -0.76 32.36 8.26
C MET A 313 -1.17 31.12 9.06
N ARG A 314 -1.06 29.93 8.42
CA ARG A 314 -1.45 28.66 9.04
C ARG A 314 -0.28 27.93 9.69
N PHE A 315 0.95 28.45 9.56
CA PHE A 315 2.16 27.80 10.06
C PHE A 315 2.10 27.58 11.59
N ASP A 316 1.71 28.60 12.34
CA ASP A 316 1.58 28.49 13.79
C ASP A 316 0.43 27.55 14.20
N HIS A 317 -0.65 27.46 13.41
CA HIS A 317 -1.73 26.49 13.65
C HIS A 317 -1.25 25.04 13.43
N TYR A 318 -0.44 24.81 12.40
CA TYR A 318 0.20 23.50 12.18
C TYR A 318 1.08 23.09 13.37
N LEU A 319 1.94 24.01 13.84
CA LEU A 319 2.81 23.75 14.99
C LEU A 319 2.00 23.50 16.28
N GLN A 320 0.92 24.25 16.48
CA GLN A 320 0.06 24.06 17.64
C GLN A 320 -0.65 22.70 17.59
N ALA A 321 -1.20 22.30 16.43
CA ALA A 321 -1.84 20.98 16.27
C ALA A 321 -0.85 19.82 16.49
N ALA A 322 0.39 19.96 16.01
CA ALA A 322 1.43 18.97 16.27
C ALA A 322 1.77 18.88 17.77
N LYS A 323 1.81 20.02 18.47
CA LYS A 323 2.02 20.06 19.92
C LYS A 323 0.85 19.44 20.68
N ASP A 324 -0.39 19.74 20.28
CA ASP A 324 -1.61 19.19 20.91
C ASP A 324 -1.71 17.67 20.74
N ALA A 325 -1.10 17.13 19.68
CA ALA A 325 -0.98 15.69 19.41
C ALA A 325 0.30 15.06 20.00
N ASP A 326 1.01 15.76 20.88
CA ASP A 326 2.25 15.31 21.53
C ASP A 326 3.35 14.85 20.55
N VAL A 327 3.41 15.45 19.34
CA VAL A 327 4.47 15.16 18.37
C VAL A 327 5.82 15.56 18.95
N PRO A 328 6.82 14.65 19.02
CA PRO A 328 8.15 15.00 19.48
C PRO A 328 8.75 16.12 18.61
N ALA A 329 9.40 17.11 19.22
CA ALA A 329 9.95 18.27 18.51
C ALA A 329 10.86 17.86 17.31
N GLY A 330 11.66 16.80 17.46
CA GLY A 330 12.50 16.26 16.39
C GLY A 330 11.74 15.64 15.21
N CYS A 331 10.42 15.51 15.31
CA CYS A 331 9.55 14.96 14.27
C CYS A 331 8.70 16.03 13.55
N ILE A 332 8.90 17.31 13.88
CA ILE A 332 8.19 18.43 13.25
C ILE A 332 9.13 19.10 12.27
N GLY A 333 8.80 19.04 11.01
CA GLY A 333 9.51 19.65 9.89
C GLY A 333 8.58 20.39 8.96
N THR A 334 9.08 20.73 7.78
CA THR A 334 8.28 21.27 6.67
C THR A 334 8.86 20.82 5.33
N GLU A 335 7.99 20.61 4.35
CA GLU A 335 8.38 20.53 2.95
C GLU A 335 8.35 21.95 2.37
N ALA A 336 9.54 22.51 2.12
CA ALA A 336 9.64 23.81 1.50
C ALA A 336 9.51 23.69 -0.02
N GLU A 337 8.61 24.46 -0.64
CA GLU A 337 8.60 24.63 -2.09
C GLU A 337 9.83 25.41 -2.55
N CYS A 338 10.34 25.03 -3.71
CA CYS A 338 11.39 25.75 -4.44
C CYS A 338 10.75 26.78 -5.37
N ASP A 339 11.02 28.08 -5.16
CA ASP A 339 10.58 29.10 -6.12
C ASP A 339 11.39 29.07 -7.42
N PHE A 340 10.98 29.84 -8.45
CA PHE A 340 11.66 29.86 -9.74
C PHE A 340 13.11 30.38 -9.70
N HIS A 341 13.54 30.95 -8.56
CA HIS A 341 14.90 31.39 -8.32
C HIS A 341 15.74 30.40 -7.52
N GLY A 342 15.18 29.20 -7.21
CA GLY A 342 15.87 28.19 -6.42
C GLY A 342 15.91 28.52 -4.92
N ARG A 343 14.98 29.33 -4.42
CA ARG A 343 14.91 29.72 -3.00
C ARG A 343 13.78 28.94 -2.30
N PRO A 344 13.96 28.54 -1.04
CA PRO A 344 12.88 27.94 -0.27
C PRO A 344 11.79 28.98 0.03
N VAL A 345 10.55 28.60 -0.19
CA VAL A 345 9.38 29.37 0.21
C VAL A 345 9.14 29.10 1.72
N LEU A 346 10.07 29.57 2.54
CA LEU A 346 10.05 29.38 3.98
C LEU A 346 10.63 30.62 4.65
N ARG A 347 9.90 31.22 5.61
CA ARG A 347 10.39 32.37 6.36
C ARG A 347 11.51 31.95 7.29
N PRO A 348 12.58 32.78 7.46
CA PRO A 348 13.66 32.47 8.39
C PRO A 348 13.17 32.18 9.81
N GLU A 349 12.23 32.97 10.32
CA GLU A 349 11.65 32.80 11.65
C GLU A 349 10.85 31.50 11.81
N ASP A 350 10.27 30.95 10.76
CA ASP A 350 9.57 29.67 10.82
C ASP A 350 10.54 28.49 10.63
N ARG A 351 11.63 28.69 9.88
CA ARG A 351 12.72 27.73 9.80
C ARG A 351 13.30 27.39 11.19
N GLU A 352 13.36 28.37 12.09
CA GLU A 352 13.85 28.19 13.44
C GLU A 352 12.89 27.40 14.34
N LYS A 353 11.59 27.36 13.99
CA LYS A 353 10.56 26.66 14.75
C LYS A 353 10.47 25.16 14.45
N VAL A 354 11.07 24.70 13.35
CA VAL A 354 11.04 23.30 12.90
C VAL A 354 12.42 22.65 13.02
N SER A 355 12.44 21.34 13.21
CA SER A 355 13.67 20.60 13.44
C SER A 355 14.44 20.28 12.17
N PHE A 356 13.75 20.22 11.02
CA PHE A 356 14.35 19.90 9.72
C PHE A 356 13.47 20.44 8.60
N VAL A 357 14.06 20.61 7.43
CA VAL A 357 13.39 21.02 6.19
C VAL A 357 13.72 20.04 5.08
N ILE A 358 12.70 19.45 4.49
CA ILE A 358 12.85 18.77 3.20
C ILE A 358 12.50 19.75 2.08
N GLY A 359 13.08 19.62 0.92
CA GLY A 359 12.90 20.54 -0.18
C GLY A 359 12.30 19.87 -1.42
N GLY A 360 11.14 20.34 -1.87
CA GLY A 360 10.43 19.81 -3.03
C GLY A 360 10.43 20.75 -4.23
N LEU A 361 10.83 20.23 -5.41
CA LEU A 361 10.66 20.92 -6.68
C LEU A 361 9.35 20.49 -7.33
N HIS A 362 8.33 21.35 -7.29
CA HIS A 362 6.99 21.03 -7.78
C HIS A 362 6.66 21.64 -9.13
N VAL A 363 7.22 22.81 -9.44
CA VAL A 363 6.95 23.57 -10.67
C VAL A 363 8.24 24.20 -11.21
N LEU A 364 8.38 24.22 -12.53
CA LEU A 364 9.45 24.95 -13.23
C LEU A 364 8.82 25.87 -14.29
N PRO A 365 9.46 27.01 -14.63
CA PRO A 365 8.92 27.96 -15.62
C PRO A 365 8.59 27.32 -16.96
N GLU A 366 9.47 26.46 -17.49
CA GLU A 366 9.24 25.79 -18.77
C GLU A 366 8.02 24.84 -18.74
N LEU A 367 7.73 24.23 -17.59
CA LEU A 367 6.60 23.33 -17.43
C LEU A 367 5.23 24.04 -17.43
N MET A 368 5.20 25.36 -17.22
CA MET A 368 3.99 26.16 -17.30
C MET A 368 3.62 26.57 -18.72
N LYS A 369 4.50 26.32 -19.68
CA LYS A 369 4.24 26.66 -21.08
C LYS A 369 3.38 25.61 -21.78
N PRO A 370 2.53 26.01 -22.74
CA PRO A 370 1.76 25.07 -23.55
C PRO A 370 2.62 24.09 -24.37
N GLN A 371 3.74 24.58 -24.88
CA GLN A 371 4.78 23.78 -25.57
C GLN A 371 6.03 23.77 -24.70
N ARG A 372 6.48 22.58 -24.35
CA ARG A 372 7.58 22.34 -23.40
C ARG A 372 8.80 21.83 -24.15
N ASP A 373 9.96 22.42 -23.87
CA ASP A 373 11.25 21.93 -24.33
C ASP A 373 11.90 21.07 -23.24
N PRO A 374 12.03 19.74 -23.41
CA PRO A 374 12.61 18.86 -22.39
C PRO A 374 14.04 19.24 -22.00
N ALA A 375 14.84 19.78 -22.94
CA ALA A 375 16.20 20.19 -22.62
C ALA A 375 16.21 21.41 -21.69
N LYS A 376 15.33 22.38 -21.93
CA LYS A 376 15.17 23.54 -21.04
C LYS A 376 14.61 23.13 -19.66
N VAL A 377 13.69 22.15 -19.61
CA VAL A 377 13.22 21.59 -18.31
C VAL A 377 14.39 21.02 -17.54
N ALA A 378 15.30 20.27 -18.21
CA ALA A 378 16.49 19.71 -17.58
C ALA A 378 17.46 20.79 -17.06
N ASP A 379 17.69 21.84 -17.85
CA ASP A 379 18.56 22.96 -17.48
C ASP A 379 17.97 23.74 -16.30
N GLU A 380 16.68 24.07 -16.34
CA GLU A 380 15.96 24.74 -15.24
C GLU A 380 15.97 23.89 -13.97
N PHE A 381 15.74 22.56 -14.11
CA PHE A 381 15.79 21.62 -12.99
C PHE A 381 17.16 21.65 -12.29
N MET A 382 18.25 21.52 -13.04
CA MET A 382 19.60 21.55 -12.46
C MET A 382 19.92 22.89 -11.80
N ALA A 383 19.58 24.00 -12.46
CA ALA A 383 19.83 25.33 -11.93
C ALA A 383 19.03 25.61 -10.65
N ALA A 384 17.78 25.15 -10.57
CA ALA A 384 16.95 25.26 -9.40
C ALA A 384 17.48 24.35 -8.28
N THR A 385 17.78 23.08 -8.59
CA THR A 385 18.29 22.10 -7.62
C THR A 385 19.60 22.56 -6.99
N ASP A 386 20.55 23.09 -7.79
CA ASP A 386 21.84 23.58 -7.25
C ASP A 386 21.63 24.68 -6.20
N ARG A 387 20.83 25.70 -6.52
CA ARG A 387 20.55 26.78 -5.57
C ARG A 387 19.77 26.32 -4.36
N PHE A 388 18.80 25.43 -4.56
CA PHE A 388 17.92 24.93 -3.51
C PHE A 388 18.66 24.04 -2.52
N VAL A 389 19.51 23.13 -2.98
CA VAL A 389 20.36 22.30 -2.13
C VAL A 389 21.31 23.15 -1.29
N ARG A 390 21.88 24.21 -1.86
CA ARG A 390 22.77 25.15 -1.15
C ARG A 390 22.03 26.08 -0.17
N SER A 391 20.71 26.15 -0.23
CA SER A 391 19.92 27.02 0.66
C SER A 391 19.78 26.48 2.09
N GLY A 392 20.21 25.24 2.34
CA GLY A 392 20.21 24.66 3.68
C GLY A 392 19.05 23.70 3.99
N ILE A 393 18.43 23.10 2.96
CA ILE A 393 17.56 21.94 3.14
C ILE A 393 18.39 20.73 3.61
N GLU A 394 17.78 19.83 4.39
CA GLU A 394 18.44 18.61 4.85
C GLU A 394 18.18 17.39 3.94
N VAL A 395 17.07 17.40 3.20
CA VAL A 395 16.68 16.32 2.27
C VAL A 395 16.17 16.94 0.97
N LEU A 396 16.60 16.41 -0.17
CA LEU A 396 15.95 16.68 -1.44
C LEU A 396 14.77 15.69 -1.59
N ALA A 397 13.55 16.21 -1.45
CA ALA A 397 12.32 15.44 -1.52
C ALA A 397 12.08 14.95 -2.95
N HIS A 398 11.63 13.70 -3.08
CA HIS A 398 11.21 13.06 -4.34
C HIS A 398 11.99 13.51 -5.59
N PRO A 399 13.33 13.35 -5.61
CA PRO A 399 14.16 13.74 -6.74
C PRO A 399 13.57 13.22 -8.07
N PHE A 400 13.52 14.07 -9.09
CA PHE A 400 13.00 13.76 -10.44
C PHE A 400 11.49 13.51 -10.56
N ARG A 401 10.69 13.51 -9.47
CA ARG A 401 9.22 13.37 -9.55
C ARG A 401 8.59 14.37 -10.53
N ILE A 402 9.15 15.57 -10.61
CA ILE A 402 8.67 16.64 -11.48
C ILE A 402 8.64 16.25 -12.97
N PHE A 403 9.60 15.45 -13.45
CA PHE A 403 9.60 14.93 -14.81
C PHE A 403 8.41 13.97 -15.00
N ARG A 404 8.27 12.98 -14.15
CA ARG A 404 7.20 11.97 -14.22
C ARG A 404 5.79 12.59 -14.18
N ARG A 405 5.55 13.51 -13.24
CA ARG A 405 4.25 14.20 -13.12
C ARG A 405 3.89 14.96 -14.39
N ASN A 406 4.89 15.38 -15.16
CA ASN A 406 4.72 16.08 -16.43
C ASN A 406 4.84 15.16 -17.66
N LYS A 407 4.84 13.81 -17.47
CA LYS A 407 4.94 12.79 -18.52
C LYS A 407 6.24 12.91 -19.34
N LEU A 408 7.32 13.33 -18.68
CA LEU A 408 8.67 13.39 -19.22
C LEU A 408 9.51 12.30 -18.55
N GLU A 409 10.52 11.79 -19.28
CA GLU A 409 11.56 10.96 -18.69
C GLU A 409 12.61 11.85 -18.01
N ALA A 410 13.04 11.46 -16.82
CA ALA A 410 14.15 12.10 -16.15
C ALA A 410 15.45 11.76 -16.91
N PRO A 411 16.22 12.75 -17.41
CA PRO A 411 17.45 12.44 -18.11
C PRO A 411 18.48 11.78 -17.19
N ALA A 412 18.92 10.56 -17.52
CA ALA A 412 19.90 9.82 -16.69
C ALA A 412 21.22 10.59 -16.49
N GLY A 413 21.61 11.43 -17.45
CA GLY A 413 22.77 12.32 -17.35
C GLY A 413 22.69 13.34 -16.20
N LEU A 414 21.52 13.55 -15.59
CA LEU A 414 21.35 14.42 -14.42
C LEU A 414 21.60 13.68 -13.09
N PHE A 415 21.60 12.34 -13.07
CA PHE A 415 21.69 11.59 -11.81
C PHE A 415 23.02 11.85 -11.10
N GLU A 416 24.13 11.65 -11.75
CA GLU A 416 25.45 11.86 -11.14
C GLU A 416 25.69 13.30 -10.70
N PRO A 417 25.41 14.35 -11.53
CA PRO A 417 25.48 15.74 -11.11
C PRO A 417 24.68 16.06 -9.85
N VAL A 418 23.43 15.56 -9.75
CA VAL A 418 22.59 15.73 -8.55
C VAL A 418 23.20 15.02 -7.34
N VAL A 419 23.64 13.78 -7.49
CA VAL A 419 24.25 13.02 -6.36
C VAL A 419 25.55 13.72 -5.88
N ARG A 420 26.38 14.24 -6.77
CA ARG A 420 27.57 15.05 -6.38
C ARG A 420 27.17 16.27 -5.57
N LEU A 421 26.17 17.01 -6.04
CA LEU A 421 25.66 18.19 -5.36
C LEU A 421 25.16 17.87 -3.96
N LEU A 422 24.38 16.80 -3.81
CA LEU A 422 23.89 16.32 -2.51
C LEU A 422 25.03 15.95 -1.58
N LYS A 423 26.03 15.21 -2.07
CA LYS A 423 27.21 14.82 -1.30
C LYS A 423 28.01 16.03 -0.80
N GLU A 424 28.29 16.98 -1.69
CA GLU A 424 29.07 18.19 -1.39
C GLU A 424 28.41 19.06 -0.31
N ASN A 425 27.07 19.03 -0.25
CA ASN A 425 26.30 19.84 0.70
C ASN A 425 25.77 19.05 1.92
N GLY A 426 26.04 17.74 1.99
CA GLY A 426 25.59 16.88 3.09
C GLY A 426 24.06 16.73 3.13
N VAL A 427 23.40 16.81 1.97
CA VAL A 427 21.94 16.69 1.83
C VAL A 427 21.58 15.24 1.47
N ALA A 428 20.57 14.67 2.12
CA ALA A 428 20.09 13.33 1.82
C ALA A 428 19.15 13.34 0.59
N ALA A 429 19.05 12.19 -0.08
CA ALA A 429 18.07 11.98 -1.14
C ALA A 429 16.88 11.18 -0.62
N GLU A 430 15.66 11.60 -0.96
CA GLU A 430 14.48 10.85 -0.60
C GLU A 430 14.16 9.76 -1.63
N ILE A 431 13.83 8.56 -1.13
CA ILE A 431 13.07 7.56 -1.87
C ILE A 431 11.60 7.79 -1.54
N ASN A 432 10.79 8.01 -2.58
CA ASN A 432 9.39 8.40 -2.46
C ASN A 432 8.60 7.81 -3.63
N TYR A 433 7.48 7.18 -3.32
CA TYR A 433 6.62 6.54 -4.30
C TYR A 433 5.27 7.25 -4.51
N HIS A 434 4.98 8.31 -3.76
CA HIS A 434 3.75 9.06 -3.98
C HIS A 434 3.81 9.77 -5.35
N THR A 435 2.91 9.38 -6.28
CA THR A 435 2.90 9.85 -7.67
C THR A 435 4.25 9.79 -8.39
N ASN A 436 5.15 8.93 -7.93
CA ASN A 436 6.53 8.80 -8.39
C ASN A 436 6.91 7.32 -8.61
N ASP A 437 8.06 7.12 -9.29
CA ASP A 437 8.70 5.82 -9.48
C ASP A 437 10.22 6.06 -9.54
N PRO A 438 10.88 6.08 -8.38
CA PRO A 438 12.28 6.44 -8.29
C PRO A 438 13.17 5.45 -9.04
N SER A 439 14.25 5.97 -9.67
CA SER A 439 15.20 5.17 -10.45
C SER A 439 16.09 4.32 -9.54
N PRO A 440 16.20 2.99 -9.78
CA PRO A 440 17.21 2.16 -9.11
C PRO A 440 18.64 2.62 -9.38
N GLU A 441 18.92 3.15 -10.58
CA GLU A 441 20.23 3.69 -10.95
C GLU A 441 20.60 4.91 -10.09
N PHE A 442 19.65 5.85 -9.90
CA PHE A 442 19.86 6.99 -9.03
C PHE A 442 20.10 6.55 -7.57
N ALA A 443 19.29 5.63 -7.06
CA ALA A 443 19.47 5.09 -5.72
C ALA A 443 20.84 4.41 -5.57
N ARG A 444 21.27 3.64 -6.57
CA ARG A 444 22.59 3.00 -6.59
C ARG A 444 23.72 4.05 -6.55
N LEU A 445 23.65 5.09 -7.37
CA LEU A 445 24.63 6.17 -7.37
C LEU A 445 24.73 6.86 -6.00
N CYS A 446 23.58 7.12 -5.35
CA CYS A 446 23.58 7.67 -3.99
C CYS A 446 24.35 6.77 -3.02
N ILE A 447 24.06 5.46 -3.02
CA ILE A 447 24.74 4.48 -2.15
C ILE A 447 26.22 4.43 -2.43
N ASP A 448 26.65 4.29 -3.69
CA ASP A 448 28.04 4.17 -4.09
C ASP A 448 28.86 5.43 -3.76
N MET A 449 28.26 6.58 -3.84
CA MET A 449 28.89 7.86 -3.53
C MET A 449 28.78 8.26 -2.05
N GLY A 450 28.05 7.46 -1.23
CA GLY A 450 27.88 7.71 0.20
C GLY A 450 26.89 8.80 0.55
N VAL A 451 25.96 9.16 -0.35
CA VAL A 451 24.82 10.01 -0.06
C VAL A 451 23.79 9.19 0.70
N LYS A 452 23.36 9.69 1.85
CA LYS A 452 22.33 9.01 2.66
C LYS A 452 20.97 9.13 1.99
N LEU A 453 20.15 8.10 2.18
CA LEU A 453 18.77 8.04 1.71
C LEU A 453 17.80 8.30 2.86
N THR A 454 16.60 8.77 2.55
CA THR A 454 15.45 8.78 3.47
C THR A 454 14.29 8.05 2.82
N PHE A 455 13.47 7.38 3.63
CA PHE A 455 12.19 6.86 3.19
C PHE A 455 11.09 7.85 3.55
N GLY A 456 10.36 8.30 2.56
CA GLY A 456 9.19 9.15 2.71
C GLY A 456 7.98 8.51 2.04
N SER A 457 6.88 8.39 2.77
CA SER A 457 5.62 7.98 2.14
C SER A 457 5.00 9.13 1.34
N ASP A 458 5.25 10.37 1.77
CA ASP A 458 4.58 11.58 1.25
C ASP A 458 3.06 11.40 1.33
N SER A 459 2.64 10.86 2.50
CA SER A 459 1.27 10.41 2.70
C SER A 459 0.28 11.56 2.70
N HIS A 460 -0.71 11.45 1.82
CA HIS A 460 -1.88 12.30 1.70
C HIS A 460 -3.15 11.55 2.11
N ASN A 461 -3.03 10.23 2.26
CA ASN A 461 -4.07 9.34 2.73
C ASN A 461 -3.48 8.37 3.77
N LEU A 462 -4.27 7.98 4.77
CA LEU A 462 -3.83 7.14 5.88
C LEU A 462 -3.26 5.79 5.45
N TYR A 463 -3.69 5.22 4.31
CA TYR A 463 -3.16 3.95 3.82
C TYR A 463 -1.70 4.04 3.34
N GLU A 464 -1.21 5.24 3.02
CA GLU A 464 0.14 5.45 2.50
C GLU A 464 1.21 5.44 3.58
N ILE A 465 0.84 5.75 4.83
CA ILE A 465 1.78 5.88 5.97
C ILE A 465 2.70 4.67 6.05
N GLY A 466 4.00 4.90 5.86
CA GLY A 466 5.02 3.85 5.97
C GLY A 466 4.83 2.66 5.02
N GLU A 467 4.18 2.82 3.87
CA GLU A 467 4.13 1.76 2.85
C GLU A 467 5.49 1.65 2.15
N PHE A 468 6.45 1.04 2.84
CA PHE A 468 7.84 0.97 2.40
C PHE A 468 8.23 -0.31 1.65
N SER A 469 7.28 -1.20 1.35
CA SER A 469 7.55 -2.38 0.52
C SER A 469 8.16 -2.01 -0.85
N PRO A 470 7.68 -0.97 -1.57
CA PRO A 470 8.30 -0.54 -2.81
C PRO A 470 9.70 0.04 -2.61
N HIS A 471 9.96 0.71 -1.47
CA HIS A 471 11.28 1.29 -1.13
C HIS A 471 12.32 0.19 -0.92
N LEU A 472 11.96 -0.86 -0.16
CA LEU A 472 12.82 -2.02 0.05
C LEU A 472 13.08 -2.78 -1.25
N ASP A 473 12.05 -2.89 -2.11
CA ASP A 473 12.21 -3.48 -3.44
C ASP A 473 13.16 -2.65 -4.33
N LEU A 474 13.09 -1.32 -4.26
CA LEU A 474 14.00 -0.44 -4.98
C LEU A 474 15.46 -0.69 -4.59
N LEU A 475 15.77 -0.80 -3.29
CA LEU A 475 17.13 -1.09 -2.84
C LEU A 475 17.64 -2.41 -3.42
N ARG A 476 16.81 -3.47 -3.43
CA ARG A 476 17.16 -4.75 -4.06
C ARG A 476 17.40 -4.61 -5.56
N ARG A 477 16.55 -3.88 -6.29
CA ARG A 477 16.72 -3.60 -7.72
C ARG A 477 17.95 -2.72 -8.00
N ALA A 478 18.34 -1.87 -7.07
CA ALA A 478 19.57 -1.12 -7.11
C ALA A 478 20.82 -1.97 -6.82
N GLY A 479 20.64 -3.29 -6.53
CA GLY A 479 21.73 -4.21 -6.21
C GLY A 479 22.32 -4.02 -4.82
N TYR A 480 21.55 -3.46 -3.88
CA TYR A 480 21.95 -3.33 -2.49
C TYR A 480 21.45 -4.52 -1.67
N ASP A 481 22.37 -5.24 -1.03
CA ASP A 481 22.14 -6.43 -0.21
C ASP A 481 22.60 -6.26 1.25
N GLY A 482 23.04 -5.03 1.63
CA GLY A 482 23.44 -4.70 2.99
C GLY A 482 22.28 -4.35 3.92
N GLU A 483 22.61 -3.98 5.16
CA GLU A 483 21.63 -3.55 6.15
C GLU A 483 20.99 -2.21 5.74
N VAL A 484 19.66 -2.17 5.69
CA VAL A 484 18.90 -0.96 5.25
C VAL A 484 19.28 0.28 6.05
N ARG A 485 19.54 0.12 7.38
CA ARG A 485 19.96 1.21 8.27
C ARG A 485 21.29 1.85 7.88
N ASP A 486 22.15 1.14 7.17
CA ASP A 486 23.49 1.64 6.81
C ASP A 486 23.42 2.70 5.70
N VAL A 487 22.38 2.66 4.87
CA VAL A 487 22.18 3.61 3.78
C VAL A 487 21.20 4.72 4.15
N LEU A 488 20.38 4.54 5.18
CA LEU A 488 19.43 5.56 5.63
C LEU A 488 20.13 6.63 6.46
N ALA A 489 19.61 7.86 6.40
CA ALA A 489 20.01 8.96 7.27
C ALA A 489 19.68 8.64 8.73
N ALA A 490 20.60 8.91 9.64
CA ALA A 490 20.42 8.64 11.06
C ALA A 490 19.25 9.42 11.68
N ARG A 491 18.75 8.94 12.83
CA ARG A 491 17.71 9.56 13.65
C ARG A 491 18.13 10.94 14.17
N GLY A 492 18.25 11.94 13.35
CA GLY A 492 18.66 13.28 13.76
C GLY A 492 19.50 13.92 12.69
N MET A 493 18.85 14.47 11.68
CA MET A 493 19.50 15.31 10.69
C MET A 493 19.68 16.72 11.26
N ARG A 494 20.47 16.89 12.33
CA ARG A 494 21.04 18.19 12.66
C ARG A 494 22.40 18.27 11.99
N ARG A 495 22.63 19.34 11.22
CA ARG A 495 24.01 19.72 10.88
C ARG A 495 24.77 19.84 12.18
N SER A 496 25.88 19.12 12.35
CA SER A 496 26.89 19.51 13.31
C SER A 496 27.33 20.91 12.92
N THR A 497 26.99 21.88 13.77
CA THR A 497 27.44 23.26 13.69
C THR A 497 28.98 23.32 13.63
#